data_7ef354adf10b8a1182cc8ddebcbe469e
#
_entry.id   7ef354adf10b8a1182cc8ddebcbe469e
#
_cell.length_a   1.000
_cell.length_b   1.000
_cell.length_c   1.000
_cell.angle_alpha   90.00
_cell.angle_beta   90.00
_cell.angle_gamma   90.00
#
_symmetry.space_group_name_H-M   'P 1'
#
loop_
_entity.id
_entity.type
_entity.pdbx_description
1 polymer ?
#
loop_
_entity_poly.entity_id
_entity_poly.type
_entity_poly.pdbx_seq_one_letter_code
_entity_poly.pdbx_strand_id
1 'polypeptide(L)'
;MNYTYKQIWLINFPVMMSILMEQLINITDAIFLGHVGEVELGASALAGIYYLAVYMLGFGFSIGLQVMIARRNGEQHYKETGRTFFQGVYFLSGMAVILCLLLHLASPLILRRLITSDEIYQAVIHYLDWRSFGLLFSFPFLAFRSFLVGITTTKALSVAAIMAICINIPFNYLLIFKLNLGISGAAMASSLAEFGAFIVLLLYMWVRVDKVKYGLKVVYDEKVLIKLLRISVWSMLHSFISVAPWFLFFVAIEHLGRTELAISNITRSVSTVFFVIVNSFASTTGSLVSNLIGAGQGKELFPVCHKVLRLGYAVGGPLIVMALWGNQWVIGFYTNNDNLVRLAFYPFIVMLLNYAFALPGYVYINAVTGMGKTRLAFVFQLITILVYLIYLYLLSECFHASLTVYMTAEYLFVILLGIQSIIYLKRKSN
;
A
#
# COMPACT_ATOMS: atom_id res chain seq x y z
N MET A 1 -17.12 10.97 -19.92
CA MET A 1 -15.68 11.27 -19.63
C MET A 1 -14.82 10.33 -20.46
N ASN A 2 -13.98 10.82 -21.36
CA ASN A 2 -13.07 9.95 -22.12
C ASN A 2 -11.64 10.21 -21.62
N TYR A 3 -11.11 9.33 -20.78
CA TYR A 3 -9.76 9.48 -20.25
C TYR A 3 -8.72 9.14 -21.31
N THR A 4 -7.88 10.12 -21.67
CA THR A 4 -6.71 9.91 -22.53
C THR A 4 -5.54 9.33 -21.76
N TYR A 5 -4.56 8.71 -22.45
CA TYR A 5 -3.33 8.21 -21.84
C TYR A 5 -2.59 9.31 -21.02
N LYS A 6 -2.53 10.54 -21.57
CA LYS A 6 -1.92 11.68 -20.88
C LYS A 6 -2.63 12.03 -19.57
N GLN A 7 -3.97 12.01 -19.56
CA GLN A 7 -4.75 12.28 -18.34
C GLN A 7 -4.56 11.18 -17.31
N ILE A 8 -4.59 9.89 -17.73
CA ILE A 8 -4.34 8.76 -16.84
C ILE A 8 -2.94 8.89 -16.22
N TRP A 9 -1.92 9.22 -17.01
CA TRP A 9 -0.56 9.42 -16.50
C TRP A 9 -0.46 10.58 -15.51
N LEU A 10 -1.06 11.72 -15.82
CA LEU A 10 -1.04 12.89 -14.94
C LEU A 10 -1.75 12.65 -13.60
N ILE A 11 -2.73 11.76 -13.56
CA ILE A 11 -3.40 11.34 -12.33
C ILE A 11 -2.55 10.29 -11.60
N ASN A 12 -2.02 9.31 -12.33
CA ASN A 12 -1.32 8.16 -11.76
C ASN A 12 0.06 8.52 -11.22
N PHE A 13 0.84 9.34 -11.91
CA PHE A 13 2.21 9.66 -11.52
C PHE A 13 2.32 10.22 -10.08
N PRO A 14 1.50 11.20 -9.66
CA PRO A 14 1.53 11.68 -8.29
C PRO A 14 1.06 10.65 -7.26
N VAL A 15 0.15 9.75 -7.63
CA VAL A 15 -0.27 8.62 -6.77
C VAL A 15 0.90 7.65 -6.60
N MET A 16 1.61 7.34 -7.68
CA MET A 16 2.81 6.51 -7.66
C MET A 16 3.90 7.12 -6.77
N MET A 17 4.13 8.44 -6.88
CA MET A 17 5.08 9.16 -6.01
C MET A 17 4.69 9.07 -4.53
N SER A 18 3.40 9.17 -4.22
CA SER A 18 2.91 9.02 -2.84
C SER A 18 3.18 7.63 -2.26
N ILE A 19 2.98 6.56 -3.04
CA ILE A 19 3.26 5.19 -2.60
C ILE A 19 4.77 4.93 -2.52
N LEU A 20 5.53 5.45 -3.49
CA LEU A 20 6.99 5.35 -3.49
C LEU A 20 7.61 6.03 -2.26
N MET A 21 7.05 7.18 -1.84
CA MET A 21 7.48 7.87 -0.63
C MET A 21 7.44 6.97 0.60
N GLU A 22 6.34 6.25 0.81
CA GLU A 22 6.18 5.36 1.96
C GLU A 22 7.28 4.27 1.96
N GLN A 23 7.61 3.72 0.77
CA GLN A 23 8.67 2.73 0.63
C GLN A 23 10.07 3.32 0.87
N LEU A 24 10.32 4.52 0.36
CA LEU A 24 11.63 5.19 0.54
C LEU A 24 11.87 5.56 2.01
N ILE A 25 10.84 6.00 2.74
CA ILE A 25 10.94 6.25 4.18
C ILE A 25 11.35 4.97 4.91
N ASN A 26 10.66 3.85 4.66
CA ASN A 26 10.97 2.57 5.29
C ASN A 26 12.40 2.09 4.97
N ILE A 27 12.84 2.24 3.71
CA ILE A 27 14.20 1.89 3.29
C ILE A 27 15.24 2.80 3.98
N THR A 28 14.98 4.10 4.03
CA THR A 28 15.88 5.07 4.67
C THR A 28 16.02 4.76 6.16
N ASP A 29 14.91 4.54 6.86
CA ASP A 29 14.92 4.17 8.29
C ASP A 29 15.75 2.89 8.51
N ALA A 30 15.57 1.86 7.68
CA ALA A 30 16.32 0.61 7.77
C ALA A 30 17.83 0.82 7.54
N ILE A 31 18.22 1.67 6.55
CA ILE A 31 19.63 2.00 6.29
C ILE A 31 20.24 2.69 7.50
N PHE A 32 19.59 3.71 8.04
CA PHE A 32 20.11 4.45 9.19
C PHE A 32 20.21 3.56 10.43
N LEU A 33 19.18 2.75 10.73
CA LEU A 33 19.17 1.85 11.87
C LEU A 33 20.17 0.69 11.74
N GLY A 34 20.45 0.24 10.53
CA GLY A 34 21.51 -0.74 10.27
C GLY A 34 22.92 -0.24 10.65
N HIS A 35 23.12 1.08 10.70
CA HIS A 35 24.38 1.69 11.18
C HIS A 35 24.39 1.89 12.71
N VAL A 36 23.24 1.77 13.37
CA VAL A 36 23.13 1.84 14.86
C VAL A 36 23.45 0.47 15.46
N GLY A 37 22.76 -0.59 14.98
CA GLY A 37 22.97 -1.94 15.48
C GLY A 37 22.01 -2.97 14.89
N GLU A 38 22.37 -4.25 15.07
CA GLU A 38 21.56 -5.38 14.60
C GLU A 38 20.23 -5.49 15.38
N VAL A 39 20.24 -5.15 16.65
CA VAL A 39 19.06 -5.16 17.54
C VAL A 39 18.03 -4.13 17.04
N GLU A 40 18.48 -2.90 16.80
CA GLU A 40 17.63 -1.79 16.35
C GLU A 40 17.05 -2.08 14.96
N LEU A 41 17.86 -2.62 14.05
CA LEU A 41 17.42 -3.01 12.71
C LEU A 41 16.37 -4.12 12.78
N GLY A 42 16.62 -5.18 13.55
CA GLY A 42 15.69 -6.29 13.74
C GLY A 42 14.38 -5.86 14.43
N ALA A 43 14.50 -5.02 15.46
CA ALA A 43 13.36 -4.47 16.19
C ALA A 43 12.49 -3.58 15.30
N SER A 44 13.09 -2.73 14.46
CA SER A 44 12.35 -1.86 13.54
C SER A 44 11.58 -2.67 12.48
N ALA A 45 12.12 -3.79 12.02
CA ALA A 45 11.44 -4.69 11.09
C ALA A 45 10.19 -5.32 11.73
N LEU A 46 10.32 -5.85 12.96
CA LEU A 46 9.18 -6.43 13.70
C LEU A 46 8.11 -5.37 14.01
N ALA A 47 8.53 -4.22 14.54
CA ALA A 47 7.64 -3.11 14.83
C ALA A 47 6.95 -2.57 13.57
N GLY A 48 7.69 -2.52 12.44
CA GLY A 48 7.17 -2.09 11.15
C GLY A 48 6.05 -2.97 10.63
N ILE A 49 6.17 -4.30 10.72
CA ILE A 49 5.11 -5.24 10.33
C ILE A 49 3.87 -5.07 11.22
N TYR A 50 4.07 -4.95 12.53
CA TYR A 50 2.97 -4.74 13.48
C TYR A 50 2.25 -3.40 13.21
N TYR A 51 3.00 -2.33 13.02
CA TYR A 51 2.47 -1.02 12.65
C TYR A 51 1.74 -1.04 11.30
N LEU A 52 2.31 -1.73 10.30
CA LEU A 52 1.69 -1.87 8.98
C LEU A 52 0.31 -2.53 9.07
N ALA A 53 0.14 -3.57 9.87
CA ALA A 53 -1.16 -4.22 10.05
C ALA A 53 -2.21 -3.24 10.59
N VAL A 54 -1.84 -2.40 11.55
CA VAL A 54 -2.71 -1.35 12.09
C VAL A 54 -2.99 -0.25 11.05
N TYR A 55 -1.95 0.19 10.33
CA TYR A 55 -2.06 1.21 9.28
C TYR A 55 -3.00 0.78 8.14
N MET A 56 -3.00 -0.53 7.79
CA MET A 56 -3.86 -1.07 6.73
C MET A 56 -5.36 -0.93 7.02
N LEU A 57 -5.77 -0.79 8.27
CA LEU A 57 -7.17 -0.46 8.61
C LEU A 57 -7.54 0.93 8.12
N GLY A 58 -6.72 1.94 8.40
CA GLY A 58 -6.93 3.31 7.92
C GLY A 58 -6.82 3.42 6.41
N PHE A 59 -5.83 2.74 5.83
CA PHE A 59 -5.65 2.67 4.38
C PHE A 59 -6.88 2.06 3.69
N GLY A 60 -7.40 0.94 4.19
CA GLY A 60 -8.60 0.30 3.66
C GLY A 60 -9.85 1.19 3.75
N PHE A 61 -10.03 1.92 4.87
CA PHE A 61 -11.09 2.92 4.97
C PHE A 61 -10.93 4.01 3.91
N SER A 62 -9.72 4.49 3.70
CA SER A 62 -9.43 5.54 2.72
C SER A 62 -9.77 5.13 1.28
N ILE A 63 -9.66 3.85 0.94
CA ILE A 63 -10.11 3.32 -0.37
C ILE A 63 -11.62 3.47 -0.52
N GLY A 64 -12.40 3.09 0.49
CA GLY A 64 -13.86 3.26 0.48
C GLY A 64 -14.27 4.73 0.37
N LEU A 65 -13.58 5.61 1.09
CA LEU A 65 -13.75 7.05 1.02
C LEU A 65 -13.46 7.58 -0.40
N GLN A 66 -12.33 7.17 -0.99
CA GLN A 66 -11.94 7.55 -2.35
C GLN A 66 -13.00 7.14 -3.39
N VAL A 67 -13.52 5.91 -3.29
CA VAL A 67 -14.56 5.39 -4.19
C VAL A 67 -15.84 6.22 -4.07
N MET A 68 -16.28 6.55 -2.86
CA MET A 68 -17.50 7.32 -2.66
C MET A 68 -17.34 8.77 -3.15
N ILE A 69 -16.21 9.40 -2.89
CA ILE A 69 -15.86 10.74 -3.41
C ILE A 69 -15.82 10.74 -4.94
N ALA A 70 -15.11 9.79 -5.54
CA ALA A 70 -14.97 9.67 -6.98
C ALA A 70 -16.34 9.48 -7.67
N ARG A 71 -17.22 8.70 -7.06
CA ARG A 71 -18.58 8.50 -7.56
C ARG A 71 -19.39 9.79 -7.55
N ARG A 72 -19.39 10.52 -6.44
CA ARG A 72 -20.07 11.82 -6.31
C ARG A 72 -19.52 12.87 -7.28
N ASN A 73 -18.20 12.85 -7.48
CA ASN A 73 -17.55 13.70 -8.46
C ASN A 73 -18.01 13.38 -9.89
N GLY A 74 -18.12 12.09 -10.25
CA GLY A 74 -18.64 11.64 -11.54
C GLY A 74 -20.12 12.00 -11.75
N GLU A 75 -20.94 11.90 -10.71
CA GLU A 75 -22.35 12.31 -10.68
C GLU A 75 -22.51 13.85 -10.73
N GLN A 76 -21.43 14.61 -10.69
CA GLN A 76 -21.39 16.09 -10.58
C GLN A 76 -22.04 16.63 -9.28
N HIS A 77 -22.24 15.78 -8.28
CA HIS A 77 -22.74 16.17 -6.97
C HIS A 77 -21.60 16.71 -6.09
N TYR A 78 -20.96 17.77 -6.55
CA TYR A 78 -19.72 18.30 -5.95
C TYR A 78 -19.87 18.69 -4.47
N LYS A 79 -21.02 19.26 -4.08
CA LYS A 79 -21.27 19.63 -2.66
C LYS A 79 -21.33 18.42 -1.73
N GLU A 80 -21.85 17.28 -2.22
CA GLU A 80 -21.88 16.03 -1.47
C GLU A 80 -20.50 15.40 -1.37
N THR A 81 -19.61 15.68 -2.33
CA THR A 81 -18.21 15.26 -2.28
C THR A 81 -17.52 15.83 -1.04
N GLY A 82 -17.69 17.13 -0.77
CA GLY A 82 -17.13 17.77 0.42
C GLY A 82 -17.73 17.25 1.72
N ARG A 83 -19.05 17.01 1.77
CA ARG A 83 -19.69 16.37 2.95
C ARG A 83 -19.09 15.00 3.22
N THR A 84 -18.95 14.17 2.19
CA THR A 84 -18.34 12.83 2.30
C THR A 84 -16.90 12.91 2.80
N PHE A 85 -16.13 13.87 2.30
CA PHE A 85 -14.75 14.10 2.72
C PHE A 85 -14.66 14.37 4.23
N PHE A 86 -15.47 15.28 4.77
CA PHE A 86 -15.41 15.60 6.19
C PHE A 86 -15.83 14.43 7.08
N GLN A 87 -16.81 13.60 6.66
CA GLN A 87 -17.11 12.36 7.40
C GLN A 87 -15.89 11.42 7.43
N GLY A 88 -15.16 11.34 6.32
CA GLY A 88 -13.92 10.57 6.24
C GLY A 88 -12.83 11.12 7.18
N VAL A 89 -12.65 12.45 7.22
CA VAL A 89 -11.70 13.11 8.13
C VAL A 89 -12.05 12.82 9.59
N TYR A 90 -13.32 12.98 9.98
CA TYR A 90 -13.76 12.70 11.35
C TYR A 90 -13.49 11.27 11.76
N PHE A 91 -13.88 10.31 10.92
CA PHE A 91 -13.69 8.90 11.23
C PHE A 91 -12.21 8.51 11.29
N LEU A 92 -11.41 8.90 10.30
CA LEU A 92 -9.98 8.58 10.27
C LEU A 92 -9.22 9.26 11.42
N SER A 93 -9.54 10.52 11.74
CA SER A 93 -8.90 11.19 12.88
C SER A 93 -9.29 10.56 14.21
N GLY A 94 -10.56 10.20 14.40
CA GLY A 94 -11.01 9.49 15.60
C GLY A 94 -10.38 8.10 15.70
N MET A 95 -10.30 7.36 14.60
CA MET A 95 -9.65 6.05 14.53
C MET A 95 -8.13 6.17 14.80
N ALA A 96 -7.46 7.23 14.32
CA ALA A 96 -6.06 7.50 14.59
C ALA A 96 -5.80 7.64 16.09
N VAL A 97 -6.63 8.40 16.79
CA VAL A 97 -6.52 8.58 18.25
C VAL A 97 -6.73 7.25 18.98
N ILE A 98 -7.79 6.51 18.63
CA ILE A 98 -8.10 5.21 19.25
C ILE A 98 -6.96 4.22 19.04
N LEU A 99 -6.46 4.08 17.79
CA LEU A 99 -5.38 3.15 17.46
C LEU A 99 -4.04 3.59 18.06
N CYS A 100 -3.76 4.89 18.13
CA CYS A 100 -2.58 5.40 18.83
C CYS A 100 -2.62 5.00 20.31
N LEU A 101 -3.75 5.19 20.99
CA LEU A 101 -3.94 4.78 22.39
C LEU A 101 -3.84 3.25 22.54
N LEU A 102 -4.44 2.48 21.64
CA LEU A 102 -4.36 1.02 21.66
C LEU A 102 -2.91 0.53 21.45
N LEU A 103 -2.13 1.17 20.58
CA LEU A 103 -0.73 0.83 20.38
C LEU A 103 0.07 1.08 21.69
N HIS A 104 -0.17 2.15 22.39
CA HIS A 104 0.51 2.41 23.67
C HIS A 104 0.08 1.46 24.79
N LEU A 105 -1.21 1.12 24.89
CA LEU A 105 -1.74 0.34 26.01
C LEU A 105 -1.67 -1.18 25.77
N ALA A 106 -1.98 -1.63 24.55
CA ALA A 106 -2.10 -3.07 24.24
C ALA A 106 -0.79 -3.67 23.69
N SER A 107 0.04 -2.90 22.95
CA SER A 107 1.26 -3.46 22.36
C SER A 107 2.23 -4.02 23.40
N PRO A 108 2.48 -3.37 24.55
CA PRO A 108 3.36 -3.96 25.57
C PRO A 108 2.88 -5.34 26.04
N LEU A 109 1.56 -5.50 26.22
CA LEU A 109 0.98 -6.77 26.68
C LEU A 109 1.04 -7.87 25.62
N ILE A 110 0.76 -7.50 24.36
CA ILE A 110 0.75 -8.46 23.24
C ILE A 110 2.18 -8.88 22.91
N LEU A 111 3.07 -7.91 22.71
CA LEU A 111 4.43 -8.16 22.24
C LEU A 111 5.29 -8.85 23.29
N ARG A 112 5.02 -8.63 24.59
CA ARG A 112 5.71 -9.35 25.66
C ARG A 112 5.50 -10.86 25.61
N ARG A 113 4.37 -11.30 25.05
CA ARG A 113 4.08 -12.74 24.86
C ARG A 113 4.70 -13.32 23.58
N LEU A 114 5.05 -12.46 22.64
CA LEU A 114 5.54 -12.88 21.32
C LEU A 114 7.06 -12.78 21.20
N ILE A 115 7.67 -11.83 21.89
CA ILE A 115 9.11 -11.55 21.82
C ILE A 115 9.80 -12.08 23.06
N THR A 116 10.74 -13.02 22.88
CA THR A 116 11.49 -13.66 23.95
C THR A 116 12.69 -12.84 24.42
N SER A 117 13.34 -12.11 23.52
CA SER A 117 14.50 -11.26 23.86
C SER A 117 14.06 -9.94 24.48
N ASP A 118 14.54 -9.64 25.70
CA ASP A 118 14.24 -8.39 26.39
C ASP A 118 14.78 -7.16 25.63
N GLU A 119 15.96 -7.25 25.03
CA GLU A 119 16.55 -6.17 24.25
C GLU A 119 15.70 -5.81 23.03
N ILE A 120 15.31 -6.82 22.25
CA ILE A 120 14.45 -6.63 21.06
C ILE A 120 13.08 -6.09 21.50
N TYR A 121 12.51 -6.63 22.58
CA TYR A 121 11.24 -6.16 23.11
C TYR A 121 11.28 -4.67 23.45
N GLN A 122 12.27 -4.23 24.24
CA GLN A 122 12.42 -2.82 24.61
C GLN A 122 12.61 -1.93 23.38
N ALA A 123 13.44 -2.35 22.42
CA ALA A 123 13.65 -1.60 21.19
C ALA A 123 12.34 -1.47 20.36
N VAL A 124 11.55 -2.53 20.27
CA VAL A 124 10.24 -2.52 19.57
C VAL A 124 9.27 -1.57 20.26
N ILE A 125 9.17 -1.59 21.60
CA ILE A 125 8.29 -0.69 22.33
C ILE A 125 8.73 0.76 22.15
N HIS A 126 10.01 1.08 22.31
CA HIS A 126 10.55 2.43 22.08
C HIS A 126 10.28 2.94 20.66
N TYR A 127 10.33 2.07 19.66
CA TYR A 127 9.95 2.43 18.29
C TYR A 127 8.46 2.74 18.17
N LEU A 128 7.60 1.85 18.68
CA LEU A 128 6.15 1.98 18.58
C LEU A 128 5.60 3.18 19.37
N ASP A 129 6.18 3.51 20.51
CA ASP A 129 5.79 4.67 21.31
C ASP A 129 5.82 5.97 20.50
N TRP A 130 6.85 6.17 19.70
CA TRP A 130 6.98 7.36 18.85
C TRP A 130 6.33 7.20 17.48
N ARG A 131 6.36 5.99 16.93
CA ARG A 131 5.78 5.70 15.60
C ARG A 131 4.26 5.79 15.61
N SER A 132 3.62 5.44 16.72
CA SER A 132 2.16 5.51 16.88
C SER A 132 1.60 6.94 16.74
N PHE A 133 2.36 7.97 17.15
CA PHE A 133 1.98 9.36 16.90
C PHE A 133 1.90 9.70 15.41
N GLY A 134 2.64 9.00 14.56
CA GLY A 134 2.53 9.12 13.12
C GLY A 134 1.10 8.85 12.60
N LEU A 135 0.32 7.98 13.25
CA LEU A 135 -1.07 7.71 12.87
C LEU A 135 -1.94 8.97 12.92
N LEU A 136 -1.67 9.88 13.86
CA LEU A 136 -2.43 11.13 14.01
C LEU A 136 -2.29 12.06 12.79
N PHE A 137 -1.24 11.86 11.99
CA PHE A 137 -0.97 12.64 10.79
C PHE A 137 -1.22 11.84 9.52
N SER A 138 -0.84 10.56 9.50
CA SER A 138 -0.99 9.70 8.33
C SER A 138 -2.46 9.39 8.03
N PHE A 139 -3.34 9.22 9.03
CA PHE A 139 -4.74 8.93 8.77
C PHE A 139 -5.51 10.13 8.21
N PRO A 140 -5.42 11.35 8.77
CA PRO A 140 -5.92 12.53 8.07
C PRO A 140 -5.31 12.70 6.67
N PHE A 141 -3.99 12.50 6.51
CA PHE A 141 -3.35 12.50 5.19
C PHE A 141 -4.05 11.56 4.20
N LEU A 142 -4.40 10.34 4.63
CA LEU A 142 -5.15 9.38 3.80
C LEU A 142 -6.53 9.92 3.39
N ALA A 143 -7.23 10.66 4.26
CA ALA A 143 -8.50 11.29 3.90
C ALA A 143 -8.32 12.37 2.82
N PHE A 144 -7.32 13.23 2.97
CA PHE A 144 -6.98 14.27 1.99
C PHE A 144 -6.52 13.66 0.65
N ARG A 145 -5.67 12.62 0.71
CA ARG A 145 -5.26 11.85 -0.46
C ARG A 145 -6.47 11.27 -1.20
N SER A 146 -7.39 10.63 -0.47
CA SER A 146 -8.62 10.04 -1.04
C SER A 146 -9.49 11.08 -1.73
N PHE A 147 -9.59 12.27 -1.17
CA PHE A 147 -10.32 13.38 -1.78
C PHE A 147 -9.66 13.78 -3.11
N LEU A 148 -8.36 14.07 -3.10
CA LEU A 148 -7.64 14.54 -4.28
C LEU A 148 -7.60 13.49 -5.40
N VAL A 149 -7.41 12.23 -5.07
CA VAL A 149 -7.45 11.12 -6.05
C VAL A 149 -8.88 10.92 -6.57
N GLY A 150 -9.88 11.01 -5.69
CA GLY A 150 -11.30 10.89 -6.05
C GLY A 150 -11.77 11.95 -7.04
N ILE A 151 -11.36 13.20 -6.86
CA ILE A 151 -11.65 14.30 -7.80
C ILE A 151 -10.64 14.42 -8.96
N THR A 152 -9.73 13.45 -9.09
CA THR A 152 -8.69 13.38 -10.14
C THR A 152 -7.71 14.57 -10.17
N THR A 153 -7.47 15.20 -9.02
CA THR A 153 -6.57 16.37 -8.88
C THR A 153 -5.40 16.01 -7.97
N THR A 154 -4.41 15.29 -8.48
CA THR A 154 -3.40 14.55 -7.69
C THR A 154 -2.05 15.24 -7.54
N LYS A 155 -1.80 16.38 -8.22
CA LYS A 155 -0.48 17.06 -8.27
C LYS A 155 0.15 17.30 -6.88
N ALA A 156 -0.67 17.62 -5.88
CA ALA A 156 -0.20 17.86 -4.52
C ALA A 156 0.48 16.65 -3.88
N LEU A 157 0.11 15.43 -4.30
CA LEU A 157 0.68 14.20 -3.74
C LEU A 157 2.17 14.07 -4.03
N SER A 158 2.63 14.50 -5.22
CA SER A 158 4.06 14.51 -5.54
C SER A 158 4.83 15.50 -4.65
N VAL A 159 4.25 16.67 -4.40
CA VAL A 159 4.87 17.69 -3.54
C VAL A 159 4.93 17.19 -2.10
N ALA A 160 3.85 16.56 -1.61
CA ALA A 160 3.81 15.95 -0.28
C ALA A 160 4.84 14.82 -0.14
N ALA A 161 5.00 13.99 -1.18
CA ALA A 161 5.99 12.92 -1.23
C ALA A 161 7.43 13.46 -1.12
N ILE A 162 7.77 14.46 -1.92
CA ILE A 162 9.10 15.10 -1.89
C ILE A 162 9.35 15.74 -0.51
N MET A 163 8.38 16.47 0.03
CA MET A 163 8.50 17.10 1.35
C MET A 163 8.76 16.07 2.44
N ALA A 164 8.04 14.95 2.43
CA ALA A 164 8.23 13.90 3.42
C ALA A 164 9.65 13.32 3.38
N ILE A 165 10.20 13.04 2.19
CA ILE A 165 11.58 12.54 2.03
C ILE A 165 12.59 13.60 2.50
N CYS A 166 12.38 14.87 2.12
CA CYS A 166 13.24 15.99 2.53
C CYS A 166 13.22 16.23 4.06
N ILE A 167 12.17 15.84 4.74
CA ILE A 167 12.11 15.86 6.21
C ILE A 167 12.74 14.59 6.79
N ASN A 168 12.34 13.41 6.31
CA ASN A 168 12.76 12.13 6.88
C ASN A 168 14.28 11.97 6.90
N ILE A 169 14.98 12.21 5.78
CA ILE A 169 16.42 11.97 5.68
C ILE A 169 17.24 12.83 6.67
N PRO A 170 17.10 14.17 6.69
CA PRO A 170 17.86 15.01 7.64
C PRO A 170 17.49 14.75 9.10
N PHE A 171 16.20 14.51 9.39
CA PHE A 171 15.77 14.24 10.75
C PHE A 171 16.20 12.85 11.24
N ASN A 172 16.28 11.84 10.37
CA ASN A 172 16.90 10.56 10.72
C ASN A 172 18.36 10.77 11.15
N TYR A 173 19.14 11.49 10.35
CA TYR A 173 20.54 11.78 10.72
C TYR A 173 20.64 12.54 12.04
N LEU A 174 19.85 13.59 12.21
CA LEU A 174 19.87 14.43 13.40
C LEU A 174 19.45 13.67 14.67
N LEU A 175 18.30 12.99 14.62
CA LEU A 175 17.71 12.35 15.80
C LEU A 175 18.44 11.06 16.17
N ILE A 176 18.84 10.26 15.19
CA ILE A 176 19.53 8.97 15.43
C ILE A 176 20.96 9.21 15.93
N PHE A 177 21.76 10.00 15.19
CA PHE A 177 23.21 10.09 15.44
C PHE A 177 23.62 11.33 16.26
N LYS A 178 23.04 12.50 16.00
CA LYS A 178 23.44 13.72 16.71
C LYS A 178 22.83 13.81 18.11
N LEU A 179 21.55 13.43 18.24
CA LEU A 179 20.84 13.42 19.52
C LEU A 179 20.90 12.05 20.22
N ASN A 180 21.52 11.04 19.60
CA ASN A 180 21.70 9.69 20.13
C ASN A 180 20.40 9.02 20.59
N LEU A 181 19.27 9.28 19.89
CA LEU A 181 17.97 8.70 20.21
C LEU A 181 17.77 7.30 19.59
N GLY A 182 18.73 6.82 18.78
CA GLY A 182 18.71 5.48 18.17
C GLY A 182 17.39 5.18 17.47
N ILE A 183 16.77 4.05 17.80
CA ILE A 183 15.53 3.56 17.17
C ILE A 183 14.33 4.50 17.39
N SER A 184 14.25 5.17 18.52
CA SER A 184 13.21 6.19 18.80
C SER A 184 13.36 7.38 17.85
N GLY A 185 14.60 7.77 17.54
CA GLY A 185 14.90 8.84 16.59
C GLY A 185 14.39 8.55 15.20
N ALA A 186 14.53 7.32 14.71
CA ALA A 186 13.97 6.89 13.41
C ALA A 186 12.43 7.00 13.40
N ALA A 187 11.78 6.50 14.45
CA ALA A 187 10.32 6.58 14.59
C ALA A 187 9.80 8.02 14.60
N MET A 188 10.49 8.92 15.32
CA MET A 188 10.19 10.36 15.35
C MET A 188 10.37 10.99 13.97
N ALA A 189 11.47 10.70 13.26
CA ALA A 189 11.75 11.25 11.94
C ALA A 189 10.66 10.88 10.93
N SER A 190 10.20 9.61 10.95
CA SER A 190 9.12 9.13 10.11
C SER A 190 7.78 9.77 10.45
N SER A 191 7.47 9.95 11.73
CA SER A 191 6.25 10.67 12.18
C SER A 191 6.26 12.15 11.77
N LEU A 192 7.42 12.82 11.85
CA LEU A 192 7.60 14.20 11.38
C LEU A 192 7.47 14.31 9.86
N ALA A 193 7.96 13.32 9.10
CA ALA A 193 7.79 13.28 7.65
C ALA A 193 6.31 13.16 7.25
N GLU A 194 5.55 12.31 7.94
CA GLU A 194 4.09 12.18 7.74
C GLU A 194 3.35 13.48 8.10
N PHE A 195 3.75 14.14 9.18
CA PHE A 195 3.22 15.46 9.53
C PHE A 195 3.48 16.49 8.42
N GLY A 196 4.71 16.56 7.91
CA GLY A 196 5.05 17.47 6.82
C GLY A 196 4.25 17.19 5.54
N ALA A 197 4.09 15.93 5.16
CA ALA A 197 3.25 15.53 4.04
C ALA A 197 1.77 15.93 4.24
N PHE A 198 1.24 15.74 5.44
CA PHE A 198 -0.13 16.14 5.78
C PHE A 198 -0.32 17.66 5.67
N ILE A 199 0.62 18.45 6.20
CA ILE A 199 0.57 19.92 6.10
C ILE A 199 0.57 20.38 4.63
N VAL A 200 1.36 19.76 3.76
CA VAL A 200 1.34 20.09 2.33
C VAL A 200 -0.05 19.90 1.72
N LEU A 201 -0.71 18.75 2.00
CA LEU A 201 -2.05 18.51 1.47
C LEU A 201 -3.09 19.46 2.07
N LEU A 202 -2.99 19.75 3.36
CA LEU A 202 -3.85 20.70 4.06
C LEU A 202 -3.77 22.09 3.42
N LEU A 203 -2.54 22.59 3.24
CA LEU A 203 -2.29 23.91 2.60
C LEU A 203 -2.76 23.92 1.14
N TYR A 204 -2.49 22.83 0.40
CA TYR A 204 -2.95 22.72 -0.99
C TYR A 204 -4.48 22.78 -1.09
N MET A 205 -5.18 22.03 -0.24
CA MET A 205 -6.64 22.05 -0.16
C MET A 205 -7.16 23.44 0.19
N TRP A 206 -6.47 24.13 1.11
CA TRP A 206 -6.86 25.48 1.53
C TRP A 206 -6.73 26.51 0.42
N VAL A 207 -5.66 26.43 -0.38
CA VAL A 207 -5.28 27.47 -1.36
C VAL A 207 -5.80 27.18 -2.77
N ARG A 208 -5.80 25.90 -3.21
CA ARG A 208 -5.99 25.53 -4.61
C ARG A 208 -7.32 24.84 -4.90
N VAL A 209 -7.98 24.28 -3.91
CA VAL A 209 -9.27 23.60 -4.12
C VAL A 209 -10.41 24.60 -3.96
N ASP A 210 -11.31 24.60 -4.94
CA ASP A 210 -12.53 25.43 -4.90
C ASP A 210 -13.49 24.93 -3.81
N LYS A 211 -13.49 25.64 -2.68
CA LYS A 211 -14.28 25.32 -1.49
C LYS A 211 -15.78 25.45 -1.74
N VAL A 212 -16.19 26.39 -2.59
CA VAL A 212 -17.60 26.64 -2.89
C VAL A 212 -18.13 25.54 -3.79
N LYS A 213 -17.40 25.19 -4.85
CA LYS A 213 -17.72 24.12 -5.77
C LYS A 213 -17.92 22.79 -5.04
N TYR A 214 -16.96 22.39 -4.22
CA TYR A 214 -16.98 21.12 -3.51
C TYR A 214 -17.72 21.16 -2.17
N GLY A 215 -18.27 22.32 -1.80
CA GLY A 215 -19.03 22.45 -0.54
C GLY A 215 -18.21 22.05 0.68
N LEU A 216 -16.94 22.49 0.75
CA LEU A 216 -16.01 22.19 1.84
C LEU A 216 -16.41 22.95 3.11
N LYS A 217 -17.53 22.55 3.70
CA LYS A 217 -18.01 23.05 4.99
C LYS A 217 -17.88 21.94 6.03
N VAL A 218 -17.39 22.33 7.19
CA VAL A 218 -17.26 21.42 8.35
C VAL A 218 -18.68 21.11 8.88
N VAL A 219 -19.26 20.02 8.39
CA VAL A 219 -20.62 19.57 8.76
C VAL A 219 -20.57 18.07 9.08
N TYR A 220 -21.15 17.68 10.20
CA TYR A 220 -21.37 16.29 10.55
C TYR A 220 -22.70 15.80 9.96
N ASP A 221 -22.66 14.68 9.25
CA ASP A 221 -23.82 14.03 8.65
C ASP A 221 -23.75 12.52 8.90
N GLU A 222 -24.51 12.08 9.89
CA GLU A 222 -24.54 10.68 10.32
C GLU A 222 -24.96 9.73 9.20
N LYS A 223 -25.93 10.13 8.36
CA LYS A 223 -26.42 9.28 7.26
C LYS A 223 -25.34 9.04 6.21
N VAL A 224 -24.56 10.07 5.92
CA VAL A 224 -23.41 9.96 5.00
C VAL A 224 -22.32 9.11 5.62
N LEU A 225 -22.04 9.27 6.92
CA LEU A 225 -21.04 8.47 7.64
C LEU A 225 -21.40 6.99 7.65
N ILE A 226 -22.65 6.64 7.99
CA ILE A 226 -23.11 5.24 7.99
C ILE A 226 -23.00 4.63 6.59
N LYS A 227 -23.37 5.38 5.54
CA LYS A 227 -23.22 4.92 4.16
C LYS A 227 -21.76 4.70 3.77
N LEU A 228 -20.90 5.60 4.19
CA LEU A 228 -19.44 5.48 3.99
C LEU A 228 -18.87 4.25 4.71
N LEU A 229 -19.23 4.05 5.99
CA LEU A 229 -18.80 2.88 6.77
C LEU A 229 -19.24 1.57 6.14
N ARG A 230 -20.47 1.48 5.63
CA ARG A 230 -20.99 0.27 4.97
C ARG A 230 -20.13 -0.17 3.77
N ILE A 231 -19.54 0.78 3.06
CA ILE A 231 -18.63 0.52 1.94
C ILE A 231 -17.19 0.25 2.45
N SER A 232 -16.72 1.08 3.37
CA SER A 232 -15.33 1.10 3.82
C SER A 232 -14.97 -0.07 4.73
N VAL A 233 -15.88 -0.60 5.53
CA VAL A 233 -15.61 -1.78 6.40
C VAL A 233 -15.06 -2.96 5.58
N TRP A 234 -15.65 -3.23 4.44
CA TRP A 234 -15.17 -4.31 3.57
C TRP A 234 -13.79 -4.03 2.96
N SER A 235 -13.53 -2.77 2.61
CA SER A 235 -12.19 -2.36 2.16
C SER A 235 -11.16 -2.40 3.28
N MET A 236 -11.54 -2.07 4.52
CA MET A 236 -10.69 -2.23 5.70
C MET A 236 -10.30 -3.68 5.92
N LEU A 237 -11.27 -4.58 5.93
CA LEU A 237 -11.04 -6.03 6.06
C LEU A 237 -10.19 -6.56 4.90
N HIS A 238 -10.48 -6.15 3.65
CA HIS A 238 -9.69 -6.52 2.48
C HIS A 238 -8.22 -6.09 2.62
N SER A 239 -7.96 -4.83 3.01
CA SER A 239 -6.60 -4.32 3.18
C SER A 239 -5.87 -4.97 4.34
N PHE A 240 -6.55 -5.19 5.46
CA PHE A 240 -5.97 -5.85 6.62
C PHE A 240 -5.52 -7.29 6.29
N ILE A 241 -6.39 -8.09 5.69
CA ILE A 241 -6.04 -9.49 5.37
C ILE A 241 -5.10 -9.61 4.16
N SER A 242 -4.90 -8.56 3.36
CA SER A 242 -3.95 -8.57 2.24
C SER A 242 -2.49 -8.73 2.70
N VAL A 243 -2.20 -8.46 3.97
CA VAL A 243 -0.88 -8.68 4.57
C VAL A 243 -0.62 -10.17 4.85
N ALA A 244 -1.68 -10.95 5.08
CA ALA A 244 -1.57 -12.37 5.47
C ALA A 244 -0.82 -13.26 4.44
N PRO A 245 -1.10 -13.22 3.13
CA PRO A 245 -0.36 -14.01 2.15
C PRO A 245 1.13 -13.75 2.18
N TRP A 246 1.51 -12.50 2.36
CA TRP A 246 2.91 -12.09 2.44
C TRP A 246 3.62 -12.69 3.65
N PHE A 247 2.99 -12.63 4.82
CA PHE A 247 3.50 -13.24 6.03
C PHE A 247 3.59 -14.79 5.94
N LEU A 248 2.51 -15.43 5.46
CA LEU A 248 2.41 -16.87 5.33
C LEU A 248 3.42 -17.44 4.33
N PHE A 249 3.72 -16.71 3.27
CA PHE A 249 4.76 -17.06 2.32
C PHE A 249 6.14 -17.12 3.00
N PHE A 250 6.50 -16.14 3.83
CA PHE A 250 7.77 -16.17 4.55
C PHE A 250 7.85 -17.32 5.55
N VAL A 251 6.77 -17.61 6.26
CA VAL A 251 6.70 -18.76 7.16
C VAL A 251 6.92 -20.07 6.39
N ALA A 252 6.31 -20.22 5.23
CA ALA A 252 6.50 -21.41 4.40
C ALA A 252 7.96 -21.56 3.91
N ILE A 253 8.62 -20.46 3.57
CA ILE A 253 10.02 -20.49 3.09
C ILE A 253 11.02 -20.69 4.23
N GLU A 254 10.74 -20.23 5.44
CA GLU A 254 11.61 -20.46 6.60
C GLU A 254 11.91 -21.95 6.80
N HIS A 255 10.93 -22.80 6.53
CA HIS A 255 11.11 -24.26 6.60
C HIS A 255 12.04 -24.84 5.51
N LEU A 256 12.29 -24.13 4.41
CA LEU A 256 13.21 -24.57 3.36
C LEU A 256 14.69 -24.36 3.73
N GLY A 257 14.98 -23.34 4.53
CA GLY A 257 16.35 -23.06 5.00
C GLY A 257 16.74 -21.58 4.96
N ARG A 258 17.90 -21.29 5.55
CA ARG A 258 18.41 -19.91 5.68
C ARG A 258 18.77 -19.29 4.33
N THR A 259 19.31 -20.09 3.42
CA THR A 259 19.72 -19.64 2.07
C THR A 259 18.51 -19.24 1.26
N GLU A 260 17.47 -20.07 1.25
CA GLU A 260 16.19 -19.83 0.56
C GLU A 260 15.49 -18.60 1.11
N LEU A 261 15.51 -18.41 2.42
CA LEU A 261 14.96 -17.24 3.09
C LEU A 261 15.70 -15.95 2.67
N ALA A 262 17.05 -15.99 2.62
CA ALA A 262 17.86 -14.86 2.18
C ALA A 262 17.58 -14.48 0.71
N ILE A 263 17.52 -15.46 -0.19
CA ILE A 263 17.19 -15.26 -1.60
C ILE A 263 15.78 -14.68 -1.75
N SER A 264 14.81 -15.19 -0.98
CA SER A 264 13.44 -14.69 -0.97
C SER A 264 13.38 -13.22 -0.55
N ASN A 265 14.10 -12.84 0.51
CA ASN A 265 14.16 -11.46 0.98
C ASN A 265 14.71 -10.51 -0.09
N ILE A 266 15.82 -10.89 -0.74
CA ILE A 266 16.42 -10.07 -1.82
C ILE A 266 15.41 -9.92 -2.97
N THR A 267 14.86 -11.02 -3.43
CA THR A 267 13.93 -11.05 -4.57
C THR A 267 12.69 -10.22 -4.31
N ARG A 268 12.12 -10.31 -3.11
CA ARG A 268 10.94 -9.54 -2.71
C ARG A 268 11.24 -8.05 -2.51
N SER A 269 12.42 -7.71 -1.99
CA SER A 269 12.84 -6.31 -1.86
C SER A 269 12.87 -5.61 -3.22
N VAL A 270 13.42 -6.28 -4.24
CA VAL A 270 13.42 -5.76 -5.60
C VAL A 270 12.00 -5.70 -6.17
N SER A 271 11.19 -6.75 -5.98
CA SER A 271 9.81 -6.79 -6.50
C SER A 271 8.92 -5.72 -5.89
N THR A 272 9.19 -5.26 -4.67
CA THR A 272 8.45 -4.18 -4.02
C THR A 272 8.46 -2.89 -4.84
N VAL A 273 9.57 -2.58 -5.51
CA VAL A 273 9.69 -1.40 -6.40
C VAL A 273 8.68 -1.50 -7.56
N PHE A 274 8.55 -2.69 -8.16
CA PHE A 274 7.57 -2.92 -9.23
C PHE A 274 6.14 -2.95 -8.70
N PHE A 275 5.95 -3.40 -7.48
CA PHE A 275 4.66 -3.41 -6.81
C PHE A 275 4.13 -1.99 -6.53
N VAL A 276 5.01 -1.01 -6.30
CA VAL A 276 4.62 0.42 -6.25
C VAL A 276 3.92 0.85 -7.54
N ILE A 277 4.46 0.44 -8.70
CA ILE A 277 3.86 0.75 -10.01
C ILE A 277 2.49 0.08 -10.11
N VAL A 278 2.39 -1.21 -9.82
CA VAL A 278 1.12 -1.97 -9.85
C VAL A 278 0.07 -1.31 -8.97
N ASN A 279 0.40 -1.00 -7.72
CA ASN A 279 -0.53 -0.39 -6.76
C ASN A 279 -1.00 1.00 -7.17
N SER A 280 -0.11 1.81 -7.77
CA SER A 280 -0.48 3.14 -8.23
C SER A 280 -1.53 3.06 -9.35
N PHE A 281 -1.30 2.21 -10.36
CA PHE A 281 -2.25 2.01 -11.44
C PHE A 281 -3.57 1.38 -10.94
N ALA A 282 -3.50 0.46 -10.01
CA ALA A 282 -4.67 -0.15 -9.37
C ALA A 282 -5.52 0.90 -8.63
N SER A 283 -4.90 1.71 -7.76
CA SER A 283 -5.57 2.78 -7.02
C SER A 283 -6.20 3.82 -7.96
N THR A 284 -5.46 4.22 -9.00
CA THR A 284 -5.96 5.14 -10.03
C THR A 284 -7.16 4.54 -10.75
N THR A 285 -7.12 3.25 -11.12
CA THR A 285 -8.25 2.56 -11.77
C THR A 285 -9.50 2.60 -10.92
N GLY A 286 -9.39 2.33 -9.62
CA GLY A 286 -10.53 2.40 -8.70
C GLY A 286 -11.22 3.77 -8.73
N SER A 287 -10.45 4.85 -8.75
CA SER A 287 -10.99 6.21 -8.85
C SER A 287 -11.61 6.52 -10.22
N LEU A 288 -10.92 6.17 -11.32
CA LEU A 288 -11.43 6.40 -12.68
C LEU A 288 -12.74 5.65 -12.93
N VAL A 289 -12.79 4.37 -12.55
CA VAL A 289 -13.99 3.53 -12.67
C VAL A 289 -15.14 4.11 -11.85
N SER A 290 -14.87 4.55 -10.61
CA SER A 290 -15.91 5.13 -9.75
C SER A 290 -16.46 6.42 -10.34
N ASN A 291 -15.62 7.29 -10.90
CA ASN A 291 -16.05 8.49 -11.62
C ASN A 291 -16.90 8.15 -12.86
N LEU A 292 -16.50 7.14 -13.66
CA LEU A 292 -17.26 6.68 -14.84
C LEU A 292 -18.66 6.15 -14.46
N ILE A 293 -18.72 5.35 -13.40
CA ILE A 293 -20.00 4.82 -12.90
C ILE A 293 -20.89 5.96 -12.40
N GLY A 294 -20.31 6.94 -11.68
CA GLY A 294 -21.03 8.14 -11.26
C GLY A 294 -21.59 8.96 -12.43
N ALA A 295 -20.80 9.05 -13.52
CA ALA A 295 -21.21 9.75 -14.75
C ALA A 295 -22.19 8.94 -15.63
N GLY A 296 -22.62 7.75 -15.21
CA GLY A 296 -23.50 6.87 -16.02
C GLY A 296 -22.82 6.21 -17.22
N GLN A 297 -21.48 6.25 -17.27
CA GLN A 297 -20.67 5.77 -18.42
C GLN A 297 -20.05 4.40 -18.14
N GLY A 298 -20.81 3.45 -17.60
CA GLY A 298 -20.32 2.11 -17.27
C GLY A 298 -19.74 1.32 -18.44
N LYS A 299 -20.17 1.61 -19.68
CA LYS A 299 -19.64 1.00 -20.92
C LYS A 299 -18.16 1.33 -21.15
N GLU A 300 -17.67 2.46 -20.66
CA GLU A 300 -16.28 2.89 -20.78
C GLU A 300 -15.32 2.22 -19.80
N LEU A 301 -15.82 1.36 -18.89
CA LEU A 301 -15.03 0.70 -17.86
C LEU A 301 -13.88 -0.14 -18.46
N PHE A 302 -14.19 -1.07 -19.36
CA PHE A 302 -13.17 -1.91 -19.99
C PHE A 302 -12.18 -1.12 -20.86
N PRO A 303 -12.62 -0.20 -21.74
CA PRO A 303 -11.72 0.70 -22.46
C PRO A 303 -10.73 1.43 -21.56
N VAL A 304 -11.18 1.96 -20.43
CA VAL A 304 -10.29 2.65 -19.48
C VAL A 304 -9.34 1.67 -18.80
N CYS A 305 -9.80 0.51 -18.34
CA CYS A 305 -8.93 -0.51 -17.75
C CYS A 305 -7.84 -0.94 -18.75
N HIS A 306 -8.17 -1.15 -20.03
CA HIS A 306 -7.19 -1.49 -21.07
C HIS A 306 -6.17 -0.37 -21.30
N LYS A 307 -6.59 0.91 -21.29
CA LYS A 307 -5.65 2.04 -21.37
C LYS A 307 -4.70 2.07 -20.19
N VAL A 308 -5.21 1.83 -18.97
CA VAL A 308 -4.41 1.76 -17.75
C VAL A 308 -3.39 0.62 -17.84
N LEU A 309 -3.82 -0.58 -18.26
CA LEU A 309 -2.92 -1.73 -18.43
C LEU A 309 -1.82 -1.46 -19.45
N ARG A 310 -2.16 -0.92 -20.64
CA ARG A 310 -1.17 -0.57 -21.67
C ARG A 310 -0.15 0.42 -21.12
N LEU A 311 -0.59 1.43 -20.39
CA LEU A 311 0.29 2.42 -19.78
C LEU A 311 1.17 1.81 -18.68
N GLY A 312 0.59 0.95 -17.84
CA GLY A 312 1.32 0.23 -16.79
C GLY A 312 2.42 -0.68 -17.37
N TYR A 313 2.11 -1.41 -18.46
CA TYR A 313 3.13 -2.20 -19.16
C TYR A 313 4.18 -1.33 -19.86
N ALA A 314 3.79 -0.18 -20.41
CA ALA A 314 4.74 0.74 -21.04
C ALA A 314 5.72 1.35 -20.02
N VAL A 315 5.29 1.53 -18.79
CA VAL A 315 6.15 2.07 -17.69
C VAL A 315 6.97 0.96 -17.03
N GLY A 316 6.32 -0.11 -16.59
CA GLY A 316 6.98 -1.18 -15.82
C GLY A 316 7.75 -2.18 -16.70
N GLY A 317 7.29 -2.45 -17.92
CA GLY A 317 7.91 -3.42 -18.83
C GLY A 317 9.39 -3.14 -19.11
N PRO A 318 9.77 -1.95 -19.57
CA PRO A 318 11.18 -1.61 -19.80
C PRO A 318 12.05 -1.74 -18.54
N LEU A 319 11.52 -1.35 -17.37
CA LEU A 319 12.21 -1.47 -16.10
C LEU A 319 12.45 -2.93 -15.71
N ILE A 320 11.47 -3.81 -15.97
CA ILE A 320 11.60 -5.25 -15.72
C ILE A 320 12.63 -5.85 -16.67
N VAL A 321 12.59 -5.50 -17.95
CA VAL A 321 13.59 -5.97 -18.91
C VAL A 321 14.99 -5.55 -18.50
N MET A 322 15.19 -4.30 -18.06
CA MET A 322 16.46 -3.83 -17.55
C MET A 322 16.89 -4.59 -16.28
N ALA A 323 15.98 -4.85 -15.35
CA ALA A 323 16.28 -5.60 -14.13
C ALA A 323 16.59 -7.08 -14.41
N LEU A 324 15.94 -7.70 -15.38
CA LEU A 324 16.21 -9.06 -15.83
C LEU A 324 17.58 -9.15 -16.54
N TRP A 325 17.89 -8.19 -17.38
CA TRP A 325 19.18 -8.13 -18.07
C TRP A 325 20.35 -7.87 -17.11
N GLY A 326 20.14 -6.94 -16.16
CA GLY A 326 21.11 -6.61 -15.12
C GLY A 326 20.95 -7.41 -13.83
N ASN A 327 20.35 -8.61 -13.84
CA ASN A 327 19.98 -9.36 -12.62
C ASN A 327 21.16 -9.57 -11.66
N GLN A 328 22.35 -9.91 -12.17
CA GLN A 328 23.55 -10.11 -11.35
C GLN A 328 23.97 -8.83 -10.61
N TRP A 329 23.87 -7.67 -11.28
CA TRP A 329 24.14 -6.36 -10.68
C TRP A 329 23.11 -6.01 -9.61
N VAL A 330 21.83 -6.21 -9.93
CA VAL A 330 20.72 -5.91 -9.01
C VAL A 330 20.81 -6.78 -7.76
N ILE A 331 21.06 -8.08 -7.89
CA ILE A 331 21.22 -8.99 -6.76
C ILE A 331 22.53 -8.67 -6.01
N GLY A 332 23.61 -8.34 -6.74
CA GLY A 332 24.92 -7.96 -6.18
C GLY A 332 24.89 -6.71 -5.29
N PHE A 333 23.91 -5.82 -5.43
CA PHE A 333 23.70 -4.73 -4.47
C PHE A 333 23.31 -5.21 -3.07
N TYR A 334 22.72 -6.40 -2.96
CA TYR A 334 22.23 -6.95 -1.69
C TYR A 334 23.22 -7.93 -1.06
N THR A 335 24.10 -8.57 -1.84
CA THR A 335 25.03 -9.58 -1.34
C THR A 335 26.29 -9.64 -2.16
N ASN A 336 27.44 -9.82 -1.46
CA ASN A 336 28.75 -10.07 -2.07
C ASN A 336 29.03 -11.58 -2.24
N ASN A 337 28.07 -12.45 -1.93
CA ASN A 337 28.21 -13.89 -2.02
C ASN A 337 27.82 -14.38 -3.41
N ASP A 338 28.81 -14.71 -4.25
CA ASP A 338 28.59 -15.18 -5.63
C ASP A 338 27.69 -16.42 -5.71
N ASN A 339 27.73 -17.29 -4.71
CA ASN A 339 26.87 -18.47 -4.66
C ASN A 339 25.40 -18.08 -4.49
N LEU A 340 25.12 -17.13 -3.60
CA LEU A 340 23.75 -16.58 -3.43
C LEU A 340 23.26 -15.90 -4.70
N VAL A 341 24.13 -15.16 -5.40
CA VAL A 341 23.77 -14.49 -6.67
C VAL A 341 23.35 -15.53 -7.72
N ARG A 342 24.08 -16.65 -7.83
CA ARG A 342 23.73 -17.73 -8.76
C ARG A 342 22.44 -18.45 -8.40
N LEU A 343 22.24 -18.78 -7.13
CA LEU A 343 21.04 -19.46 -6.66
C LEU A 343 19.78 -18.58 -6.74
N ALA A 344 19.92 -17.26 -6.60
CA ALA A 344 18.84 -16.32 -6.70
C ALA A 344 18.34 -16.11 -8.15
N PHE A 345 19.07 -16.50 -9.16
CA PHE A 345 18.79 -16.21 -10.56
C PHE A 345 17.38 -16.62 -11.00
N TYR A 346 17.02 -17.89 -10.85
CA TYR A 346 15.69 -18.39 -11.25
C TYR A 346 14.56 -17.85 -10.39
N PRO A 347 14.62 -17.85 -9.03
CA PRO A 347 13.62 -17.21 -8.18
C PRO A 347 13.38 -15.74 -8.55
N PHE A 348 14.45 -15.00 -8.85
CA PHE A 348 14.39 -13.60 -9.22
C PHE A 348 13.64 -13.39 -10.55
N ILE A 349 13.94 -14.17 -11.58
CA ILE A 349 13.25 -14.11 -12.87
C ILE A 349 11.76 -14.40 -12.68
N VAL A 350 11.43 -15.49 -12.01
CA VAL A 350 10.04 -15.89 -11.76
C VAL A 350 9.30 -14.76 -11.04
N MET A 351 9.88 -14.20 -9.99
CA MET A 351 9.23 -13.15 -9.22
C MET A 351 9.02 -11.86 -10.02
N LEU A 352 9.98 -11.45 -10.87
CA LEU A 352 9.82 -10.25 -11.70
C LEU A 352 8.79 -10.43 -12.81
N LEU A 353 8.76 -11.61 -13.43
CA LEU A 353 7.76 -11.93 -14.46
C LEU A 353 6.33 -11.94 -13.91
N ASN A 354 6.14 -12.12 -12.59
CA ASN A 354 4.84 -11.98 -11.94
C ASN A 354 4.18 -10.63 -12.22
N TYR A 355 4.94 -9.57 -12.49
CA TYR A 355 4.40 -8.27 -12.86
C TYR A 355 3.38 -8.34 -14.01
N ALA A 356 3.63 -9.21 -15.00
CA ALA A 356 2.74 -9.39 -16.15
C ALA A 356 1.32 -9.81 -15.73
N PHE A 357 1.18 -10.56 -14.64
CA PHE A 357 -0.10 -11.05 -14.12
C PHE A 357 -0.60 -10.18 -12.97
N ALA A 358 0.30 -9.63 -12.17
CA ALA A 358 -0.03 -8.77 -11.04
C ALA A 358 -0.73 -7.48 -11.48
N LEU A 359 -0.23 -6.83 -12.53
CA LEU A 359 -0.83 -5.60 -13.03
C LEU A 359 -2.30 -5.78 -13.41
N PRO A 360 -2.72 -6.71 -14.28
CA PRO A 360 -4.14 -6.92 -14.57
C PRO A 360 -4.92 -7.42 -13.35
N GLY A 361 -4.36 -8.30 -12.53
CA GLY A 361 -5.00 -8.79 -11.32
C GLY A 361 -5.45 -7.65 -10.41
N TYR A 362 -4.53 -6.77 -10.06
CA TYR A 362 -4.80 -5.64 -9.18
C TYR A 362 -5.62 -4.52 -9.86
N VAL A 363 -5.46 -4.28 -11.14
CA VAL A 363 -6.28 -3.32 -11.91
C VAL A 363 -7.75 -3.73 -11.90
N TYR A 364 -8.05 -5.00 -12.21
CA TYR A 364 -9.44 -5.46 -12.29
C TYR A 364 -10.10 -5.60 -10.91
N ILE A 365 -9.42 -6.03 -9.86
CA ILE A 365 -10.01 -6.05 -8.52
C ILE A 365 -10.30 -4.64 -8.02
N ASN A 366 -9.43 -3.66 -8.33
CA ASN A 366 -9.68 -2.27 -8.01
C ASN A 366 -10.80 -1.66 -8.87
N ALA A 367 -11.02 -2.14 -10.09
CA ALA A 367 -12.20 -1.78 -10.88
C ALA A 367 -13.49 -2.27 -10.18
N VAL A 368 -13.53 -3.51 -9.67
CA VAL A 368 -14.65 -4.03 -8.87
C VAL A 368 -14.89 -3.17 -7.62
N THR A 369 -13.81 -2.82 -6.91
CA THR A 369 -13.86 -1.92 -5.76
C THR A 369 -14.39 -0.54 -6.15
N GLY A 370 -13.92 0.03 -7.28
CA GLY A 370 -14.36 1.31 -7.83
C GLY A 370 -15.85 1.35 -8.22
N MET A 371 -16.42 0.21 -8.57
CA MET A 371 -17.89 0.07 -8.76
C MET A 371 -18.67 0.16 -7.42
N GLY A 372 -18.00 0.29 -6.28
CA GLY A 372 -18.60 0.26 -4.94
C GLY A 372 -18.93 -1.15 -4.46
N LYS A 373 -18.42 -2.20 -5.12
CA LYS A 373 -18.65 -3.61 -4.74
C LYS A 373 -17.55 -4.14 -3.82
N THR A 374 -17.23 -3.37 -2.80
CA THR A 374 -16.13 -3.65 -1.85
C THR A 374 -16.30 -4.97 -1.11
N ARG A 375 -17.54 -5.36 -0.74
CA ARG A 375 -17.82 -6.68 -0.15
C ARG A 375 -17.44 -7.81 -1.08
N LEU A 376 -17.73 -7.68 -2.37
CA LEU A 376 -17.40 -8.70 -3.36
C LEU A 376 -15.87 -8.80 -3.58
N ALA A 377 -15.19 -7.65 -3.63
CA ALA A 377 -13.73 -7.61 -3.70
C ALA A 377 -13.08 -8.33 -2.49
N PHE A 378 -13.63 -8.12 -1.27
CA PHE A 378 -13.21 -8.83 -0.09
C PHE A 378 -13.43 -10.35 -0.20
N VAL A 379 -14.59 -10.80 -0.69
CA VAL A 379 -14.88 -12.23 -0.89
C VAL A 379 -13.92 -12.84 -1.91
N PHE A 380 -13.62 -12.16 -3.01
CA PHE A 380 -12.64 -12.62 -3.99
C PHE A 380 -11.25 -12.77 -3.38
N GLN A 381 -10.85 -11.79 -2.59
CA GLN A 381 -9.58 -11.84 -1.84
C GLN A 381 -9.54 -13.05 -0.89
N LEU A 382 -10.62 -13.28 -0.13
CA LEU A 382 -10.69 -14.39 0.82
C LEU A 382 -10.59 -15.74 0.13
N ILE A 383 -11.35 -15.95 -0.95
CA ILE A 383 -11.27 -17.18 -1.76
C ILE A 383 -9.85 -17.38 -2.30
N THR A 384 -9.26 -16.31 -2.81
CA THR A 384 -7.88 -16.36 -3.34
C THR A 384 -6.88 -16.74 -2.27
N ILE A 385 -6.99 -16.18 -1.05
CA ILE A 385 -6.11 -16.54 0.08
C ILE A 385 -6.28 -18.00 0.46
N LEU A 386 -7.49 -18.53 0.52
CA LEU A 386 -7.74 -19.94 0.85
C LEU A 386 -7.08 -20.88 -0.18
N VAL A 387 -7.25 -20.59 -1.47
CA VAL A 387 -6.60 -21.38 -2.54
C VAL A 387 -5.08 -21.25 -2.49
N TYR A 388 -4.57 -20.05 -2.21
CA TYR A 388 -3.15 -19.80 -2.03
C TYR A 388 -2.54 -20.62 -0.87
N LEU A 389 -3.24 -20.70 0.27
CA LEU A 389 -2.81 -21.50 1.42
C LEU A 389 -2.79 -22.98 1.09
N ILE A 390 -3.81 -23.49 0.41
CA ILE A 390 -3.85 -24.89 -0.04
C ILE A 390 -2.66 -25.16 -0.97
N TYR A 391 -2.36 -24.25 -1.89
CA TYR A 391 -1.23 -24.39 -2.79
C TYR A 391 0.11 -24.40 -2.05
N LEU A 392 0.34 -23.47 -1.11
CA LEU A 392 1.54 -23.47 -0.27
C LEU A 392 1.69 -24.77 0.53
N TYR A 393 0.60 -25.27 1.11
CA TYR A 393 0.59 -26.54 1.83
C TYR A 393 0.98 -27.73 0.92
N LEU A 394 0.43 -27.79 -0.29
CA LEU A 394 0.79 -28.84 -1.25
C LEU A 394 2.25 -28.77 -1.66
N LEU A 395 2.79 -27.56 -1.86
CA LEU A 395 4.20 -27.37 -2.19
C LEU A 395 5.14 -27.82 -1.06
N SER A 396 4.74 -27.59 0.20
CA SER A 396 5.51 -27.99 1.39
C SER A 396 5.46 -29.49 1.63
N GLU A 397 4.26 -30.02 1.82
CA GLU A 397 4.07 -31.37 2.36
C GLU A 397 4.04 -32.47 1.29
N CYS A 398 3.54 -32.15 0.08
CA CYS A 398 3.36 -33.16 -0.95
C CYS A 398 4.50 -33.16 -1.98
N PHE A 399 5.01 -32.00 -2.37
CA PHE A 399 5.97 -31.90 -3.47
C PHE A 399 7.39 -31.58 -3.03
N HIS A 400 7.62 -31.16 -1.78
CA HIS A 400 8.92 -30.70 -1.28
C HIS A 400 9.61 -29.77 -2.28
N ALA A 401 8.88 -28.77 -2.76
CA ALA A 401 9.23 -27.97 -3.90
C ALA A 401 10.43 -27.05 -3.63
N SER A 402 11.17 -26.68 -4.68
CA SER A 402 12.25 -25.69 -4.60
C SER A 402 11.69 -24.25 -4.43
N LEU A 403 12.52 -23.32 -3.95
CA LEU A 403 12.18 -21.91 -3.79
C LEU A 403 11.58 -21.29 -5.07
N THR A 404 12.13 -21.64 -6.24
CA THR A 404 11.64 -21.14 -7.53
C THR A 404 10.18 -21.52 -7.76
N VAL A 405 9.77 -22.72 -7.36
CA VAL A 405 8.38 -23.20 -7.47
C VAL A 405 7.50 -22.47 -6.44
N TYR A 406 7.99 -22.23 -5.23
CA TYR A 406 7.25 -21.43 -4.24
C TYR A 406 6.93 -20.01 -4.76
N MET A 407 7.83 -19.38 -5.54
CA MET A 407 7.57 -18.07 -6.14
C MET A 407 6.36 -18.08 -7.09
N THR A 408 5.98 -19.24 -7.64
CA THR A 408 4.78 -19.36 -8.50
C THR A 408 3.47 -19.20 -7.73
N ALA A 409 3.49 -19.30 -6.41
CA ALA A 409 2.30 -19.05 -5.58
C ALA A 409 1.77 -17.62 -5.78
N GLU A 410 2.66 -16.65 -6.00
CA GLU A 410 2.28 -15.27 -6.29
C GLU A 410 1.52 -15.15 -7.64
N TYR A 411 1.88 -15.98 -8.64
CA TYR A 411 1.13 -16.04 -9.91
C TYR A 411 -0.28 -16.55 -9.69
N LEU A 412 -0.40 -17.66 -8.97
CA LEU A 412 -1.72 -18.24 -8.65
C LEU A 412 -2.61 -17.20 -7.97
N PHE A 413 -2.05 -16.48 -7.00
CA PHE A 413 -2.77 -15.45 -6.26
C PHE A 413 -3.32 -14.35 -7.18
N VAL A 414 -2.46 -13.73 -7.97
CA VAL A 414 -2.87 -12.58 -8.81
C VAL A 414 -3.72 -12.98 -10.03
N ILE A 415 -3.47 -14.17 -10.60
CA ILE A 415 -4.26 -14.70 -11.73
C ILE A 415 -5.67 -15.02 -11.25
N LEU A 416 -5.83 -15.72 -10.14
CA LEU A 416 -7.13 -16.08 -9.58
C LEU A 416 -7.95 -14.84 -9.23
N LEU A 417 -7.31 -13.83 -8.60
CA LEU A 417 -7.92 -12.56 -8.28
C LEU A 417 -8.40 -11.83 -9.54
N GLY A 418 -7.57 -11.82 -10.59
CA GLY A 418 -7.88 -11.22 -11.89
C GLY A 418 -9.03 -11.92 -12.61
N ILE A 419 -9.01 -13.26 -12.68
CA ILE A 419 -10.06 -14.05 -13.34
C ILE A 419 -11.41 -13.81 -12.67
N GLN A 420 -11.52 -13.91 -11.34
CA GLN A 420 -12.76 -13.66 -10.62
C GLN A 420 -13.31 -12.27 -10.92
N SER A 421 -12.42 -11.26 -10.91
CA SER A 421 -12.79 -9.88 -11.18
C SER A 421 -13.26 -9.66 -12.61
N ILE A 422 -12.55 -10.20 -13.62
CA ILE A 422 -12.92 -10.08 -15.04
C ILE A 422 -14.25 -10.76 -15.33
N ILE A 423 -14.48 -11.96 -14.80
CA ILE A 423 -15.76 -12.69 -14.98
C ILE A 423 -16.92 -11.86 -14.45
N TYR A 424 -16.76 -11.29 -13.26
CA TYR A 424 -17.80 -10.44 -12.67
C TYR A 424 -18.07 -9.18 -13.50
N LEU A 425 -16.99 -8.48 -13.91
CA LEU A 425 -17.11 -7.24 -14.68
C LEU A 425 -17.79 -7.49 -16.06
N LYS A 426 -17.44 -8.59 -16.77
CA LYS A 426 -18.08 -8.96 -18.03
C LYS A 426 -19.58 -9.23 -17.88
N ARG A 427 -20.00 -9.93 -16.81
CA ARG A 427 -21.42 -10.20 -16.52
C ARG A 427 -22.25 -8.94 -16.25
N LYS A 428 -21.60 -7.85 -15.84
CA LYS A 428 -22.25 -6.58 -15.51
C LYS A 428 -22.22 -5.57 -16.65
N SER A 429 -21.34 -5.78 -17.64
CA SER A 429 -21.17 -4.94 -18.83
C SER A 429 -22.12 -5.37 -19.98
N ASN A 430 -22.56 -6.63 -19.97
CA ASN A 430 -23.65 -7.16 -20.79
C ASN A 430 -25.01 -6.94 -20.07
#